data_f0748f360c477018420227963971a60f
#
_entry.id   f0748f360c477018420227963971a60f
#
_cell.length_a   1.000
_cell.length_b   1.000
_cell.length_c   1.000
_cell.angle_alpha   90.00
_cell.angle_beta   90.00
_cell.angle_gamma   90.00
#
_symmetry.space_group_name_H-M   'P 1'
#
loop_
_entity.id
_entity.type
_entity.pdbx_description
1 polymer ?
#
loop_
_entity_poly.entity_id
_entity_poly.type
_entity_poly.pdbx_seq_one_letter_code
_entity_poly.pdbx_strand_id
1 'polypeptide(L)'
;MTKDRFGFFLVTGGSRGIGAACALRAARDWPVAIFYRERTEEAHQVVRTIECAGGTAVAIQADVGDEDSLMRGFEALDKVGPLAVLVNNAGVTGGVSRVDTLSASALQEVYRVNVIGAFLAAREAVRRMSTQHSGQGGAIVNISSGASVLGSPNNWVHYAASKGAIDTMTIGLSKEVAAEGIRVNAVRPGLIDTELQRGRSAEQLQKMISVVPLGRMGTVEEIAEAVVWLASPAAGYVTGCLLDARGGL
;
A
#
# COMPACT_ATOMS: atom_id res chain seq x y z
N MET A 1 5.04 -21.20 18.19
CA MET A 1 4.48 -19.87 17.99
C MET A 1 3.27 -20.04 17.08
N THR A 2 2.09 -19.78 17.59
CA THR A 2 0.79 -20.15 17.03
C THR A 2 0.54 -19.50 15.67
N LYS A 3 0.28 -20.34 14.66
CA LYS A 3 -0.08 -20.00 13.27
C LYS A 3 -1.48 -19.39 13.11
N ASP A 4 -2.12 -18.95 14.19
CA ASP A 4 -3.51 -18.48 14.19
C ASP A 4 -3.55 -16.95 14.40
N ARG A 5 -3.03 -16.20 13.44
CA ARG A 5 -3.44 -14.80 13.34
C ARG A 5 -4.82 -14.78 12.67
N PHE A 6 -5.82 -14.42 13.46
CA PHE A 6 -7.21 -14.34 13.03
C PHE A 6 -7.35 -13.28 11.94
N GLY A 7 -7.57 -13.70 10.68
CA GLY A 7 -7.98 -12.88 9.56
C GLY A 7 -6.91 -12.61 8.50
N PHE A 8 -7.38 -12.15 7.37
CA PHE A 8 -6.60 -11.90 6.16
C PHE A 8 -5.74 -10.63 6.24
N PHE A 9 -4.55 -10.72 5.67
CA PHE A 9 -3.71 -9.59 5.31
C PHE A 9 -4.04 -9.20 3.85
N LEU A 10 -4.81 -8.11 3.68
CA LEU A 10 -5.22 -7.62 2.36
C LEU A 10 -4.22 -6.60 1.83
N VAL A 11 -3.79 -6.76 0.58
CA VAL A 11 -2.96 -5.78 -0.14
C VAL A 11 -3.68 -5.29 -1.38
N THR A 12 -3.97 -3.99 -1.47
CA THR A 12 -4.48 -3.39 -2.71
C THR A 12 -3.33 -3.18 -3.70
N GLY A 13 -3.55 -3.49 -5.00
CA GLY A 13 -2.49 -3.47 -6.00
C GLY A 13 -1.39 -4.50 -5.74
N GLY A 14 -1.78 -5.70 -5.25
CA GLY A 14 -0.87 -6.75 -4.81
C GLY A 14 -0.24 -7.61 -5.91
N SER A 15 -0.48 -7.33 -7.20
CA SER A 15 0.01 -8.16 -8.31
C SER A 15 1.49 -7.97 -8.65
N ARG A 16 2.13 -6.88 -8.23
CA ARG A 16 3.54 -6.56 -8.55
C ARG A 16 4.19 -5.60 -7.56
N GLY A 17 5.50 -5.39 -7.71
CA GLY A 17 6.29 -4.38 -6.98
C GLY A 17 6.16 -4.51 -5.46
N ILE A 18 6.02 -3.39 -4.77
CA ILE A 18 5.91 -3.33 -3.31
C ILE A 18 4.71 -4.15 -2.82
N GLY A 19 3.57 -4.09 -3.51
CA GLY A 19 2.38 -4.83 -3.12
C GLY A 19 2.58 -6.34 -3.14
N ALA A 20 3.18 -6.89 -4.20
CA ALA A 20 3.50 -8.30 -4.28
C ALA A 20 4.52 -8.72 -3.21
N ALA A 21 5.56 -7.91 -2.98
CA ALA A 21 6.54 -8.16 -1.93
C ALA A 21 5.90 -8.18 -0.53
N CYS A 22 4.97 -7.25 -0.24
CA CYS A 22 4.20 -7.25 1.00
C CYS A 22 3.36 -8.53 1.14
N ALA A 23 2.68 -8.96 0.07
CA ALA A 23 1.88 -10.18 0.06
C ALA A 23 2.75 -11.42 0.35
N LEU A 24 3.85 -11.59 -0.38
CA LEU A 24 4.79 -12.69 -0.21
C LEU A 24 5.41 -12.72 1.20
N ARG A 25 5.78 -11.56 1.73
CA ARG A 25 6.35 -11.46 3.08
C ARG A 25 5.31 -11.76 4.17
N ALA A 26 4.10 -11.23 4.03
CA ALA A 26 3.02 -11.42 4.99
C ALA A 26 2.53 -12.88 5.06
N ALA A 27 2.62 -13.62 3.95
CA ALA A 27 2.17 -15.02 3.87
C ALA A 27 2.88 -15.99 4.82
N ARG A 28 4.01 -15.57 5.43
CA ARG A 28 4.68 -16.35 6.49
C ARG A 28 3.90 -16.38 7.80
N ASP A 29 3.04 -15.37 8.01
CA ASP A 29 2.37 -15.12 9.28
C ASP A 29 0.85 -15.02 9.18
N TRP A 30 0.29 -14.74 7.97
CA TRP A 30 -1.14 -14.52 7.72
C TRP A 30 -1.63 -15.24 6.46
N PRO A 31 -2.91 -15.61 6.38
CA PRO A 31 -3.55 -15.79 5.08
C PRO A 31 -3.59 -14.43 4.36
N VAL A 32 -3.35 -14.44 3.06
CA VAL A 32 -3.19 -13.23 2.26
C VAL A 32 -4.30 -13.09 1.23
N ALA A 33 -4.84 -11.88 1.10
CA ALA A 33 -5.67 -11.50 -0.03
C ALA A 33 -4.99 -10.37 -0.81
N ILE A 34 -5.03 -10.43 -2.13
CA ILE A 34 -4.57 -9.33 -2.97
C ILE A 34 -5.70 -8.83 -3.84
N PHE A 35 -5.89 -7.50 -3.86
CA PHE A 35 -6.73 -6.84 -4.86
C PHE A 35 -5.88 -6.43 -6.05
N TYR A 36 -6.38 -6.68 -7.27
CA TYR A 36 -5.75 -6.29 -8.53
C TYR A 36 -6.79 -5.76 -9.52
N ARG A 37 -6.42 -4.86 -10.42
CA ARG A 37 -7.33 -4.31 -11.43
C ARG A 37 -7.29 -5.09 -12.74
N GLU A 38 -6.14 -5.21 -13.36
CA GLU A 38 -5.98 -5.71 -14.73
C GLU A 38 -5.00 -6.87 -14.87
N ARG A 39 -4.01 -6.97 -14.01
CA ARG A 39 -2.90 -7.92 -14.12
C ARG A 39 -3.24 -9.26 -13.49
N THR A 40 -4.14 -9.99 -14.15
CA THR A 40 -4.68 -11.27 -13.64
C THR A 40 -3.60 -12.33 -13.49
N GLU A 41 -2.76 -12.52 -14.50
CA GLU A 41 -1.73 -13.56 -14.46
C GLU A 41 -0.67 -13.30 -13.40
N GLU A 42 -0.19 -12.05 -13.28
CA GLU A 42 0.76 -11.66 -12.25
C GLU A 42 0.15 -11.83 -10.84
N ALA A 43 -1.14 -11.50 -10.67
CA ALA A 43 -1.84 -11.71 -9.39
C ALA A 43 -1.92 -13.20 -9.03
N HIS A 44 -2.29 -14.05 -9.97
CA HIS A 44 -2.32 -15.50 -9.77
C HIS A 44 -0.91 -16.08 -9.56
N GLN A 45 0.13 -15.51 -10.18
CA GLN A 45 1.50 -15.92 -9.93
C GLN A 45 1.93 -15.65 -8.48
N VAL A 46 1.54 -14.50 -7.89
CA VAL A 46 1.77 -14.22 -6.47
C VAL A 46 1.08 -15.26 -5.59
N VAL A 47 -0.19 -15.58 -5.88
CA VAL A 47 -0.95 -16.60 -5.16
C VAL A 47 -0.26 -17.96 -5.23
N ARG A 48 0.08 -18.44 -6.44
CA ARG A 48 0.80 -19.72 -6.62
C ARG A 48 2.12 -19.76 -5.85
N THR A 49 2.86 -18.65 -5.84
CA THR A 49 4.13 -18.58 -5.10
C THR A 49 3.91 -18.75 -3.59
N ILE A 50 2.86 -18.14 -3.05
CA ILE A 50 2.50 -18.26 -1.63
C ILE A 50 2.06 -19.70 -1.32
N GLU A 51 1.21 -20.29 -2.15
CA GLU A 51 0.68 -21.65 -1.96
C GLU A 51 1.79 -22.71 -2.06
N CYS A 52 2.71 -22.56 -3.03
CA CYS A 52 3.87 -23.44 -3.16
C CYS A 52 4.80 -23.38 -1.93
N ALA A 53 4.81 -22.24 -1.22
CA ALA A 53 5.55 -22.08 0.04
C ALA A 53 4.74 -22.56 1.27
N GLY A 54 3.54 -23.14 1.07
CA GLY A 54 2.68 -23.68 2.13
C GLY A 54 1.83 -22.60 2.82
N GLY A 55 1.72 -21.40 2.26
CA GLY A 55 0.83 -20.34 2.71
C GLY A 55 -0.57 -20.45 2.11
N THR A 56 -1.46 -19.54 2.52
CA THR A 56 -2.82 -19.41 1.98
C THR A 56 -2.96 -18.05 1.33
N ALA A 57 -3.43 -18.01 0.08
CA ALA A 57 -3.65 -16.75 -0.62
C ALA A 57 -4.85 -16.78 -1.55
N VAL A 58 -5.43 -15.61 -1.81
CA VAL A 58 -6.50 -15.40 -2.81
C VAL A 58 -6.25 -14.11 -3.57
N ALA A 59 -6.48 -14.14 -4.89
CA ALA A 59 -6.49 -12.97 -5.75
C ALA A 59 -7.94 -12.59 -6.08
N ILE A 60 -8.30 -11.34 -5.82
CA ILE A 60 -9.65 -10.81 -6.05
C ILE A 60 -9.53 -9.60 -6.98
N GLN A 61 -10.25 -9.63 -8.09
CA GLN A 61 -10.26 -8.49 -9.02
C GLN A 61 -11.08 -7.34 -8.42
N ALA A 62 -10.44 -6.19 -8.22
CA ALA A 62 -11.07 -4.97 -7.70
C ALA A 62 -10.28 -3.74 -8.15
N ASP A 63 -10.95 -2.77 -8.79
CA ASP A 63 -10.42 -1.43 -9.02
C ASP A 63 -10.73 -0.56 -7.79
N VAL A 64 -9.70 -0.13 -7.08
CA VAL A 64 -9.88 0.73 -5.89
C VAL A 64 -10.46 2.11 -6.24
N GLY A 65 -10.30 2.56 -7.48
CA GLY A 65 -10.86 3.82 -7.96
C GLY A 65 -12.32 3.74 -8.42
N ASP A 66 -12.93 2.57 -8.38
CA ASP A 66 -14.35 2.34 -8.65
C ASP A 66 -15.00 1.77 -7.38
N GLU A 67 -15.92 2.53 -6.78
CA GLU A 67 -16.51 2.18 -5.48
C GLU A 67 -17.26 0.84 -5.54
N ASP A 68 -18.05 0.60 -6.57
CA ASP A 68 -18.82 -0.64 -6.71
C ASP A 68 -17.90 -1.86 -6.89
N SER A 69 -16.83 -1.71 -7.67
CA SER A 69 -15.81 -2.74 -7.85
C SER A 69 -15.11 -3.06 -6.53
N LEU A 70 -14.73 -2.03 -5.79
CA LEU A 70 -14.09 -2.16 -4.49
C LEU A 70 -15.01 -2.85 -3.48
N MET A 71 -16.28 -2.46 -3.41
CA MET A 71 -17.29 -3.09 -2.54
C MET A 71 -17.45 -4.59 -2.84
N ARG A 72 -17.61 -4.96 -4.11
CA ARG A 72 -17.65 -6.38 -4.53
C ARG A 72 -16.37 -7.13 -4.12
N GLY A 73 -15.21 -6.47 -4.20
CA GLY A 73 -13.94 -7.04 -3.74
C GLY A 73 -13.95 -7.37 -2.24
N PHE A 74 -14.43 -6.46 -1.41
CA PHE A 74 -14.55 -6.70 0.03
C PHE A 74 -15.62 -7.75 0.36
N GLU A 75 -16.75 -7.77 -0.34
CA GLU A 75 -17.77 -8.83 -0.20
C GLU A 75 -17.22 -10.22 -0.58
N ALA A 76 -16.37 -10.30 -1.58
CA ALA A 76 -15.67 -11.54 -1.94
C ALA A 76 -14.67 -11.96 -0.85
N LEU A 77 -13.95 -11.01 -0.24
CA LEU A 77 -13.06 -11.26 0.88
C LEU A 77 -13.83 -11.78 2.11
N ASP A 78 -14.98 -11.20 2.44
CA ASP A 78 -15.82 -11.59 3.57
C ASP A 78 -16.25 -13.07 3.51
N LYS A 79 -16.39 -13.63 2.28
CA LYS A 79 -16.74 -15.04 2.08
C LYS A 79 -15.60 -16.01 2.40
N VAL A 80 -14.35 -15.53 2.40
CA VAL A 80 -13.17 -16.38 2.67
C VAL A 80 -12.61 -16.19 4.06
N GLY A 81 -12.90 -15.07 4.72
CA GLY A 81 -12.54 -14.86 6.12
C GLY A 81 -12.51 -13.40 6.55
N PRO A 82 -12.34 -13.14 7.85
CA PRO A 82 -12.31 -11.79 8.39
C PRO A 82 -11.04 -11.04 7.97
N LEU A 83 -11.12 -9.71 7.95
CA LEU A 83 -9.98 -8.82 7.69
C LEU A 83 -9.23 -8.52 8.99
N ALA A 84 -7.92 -8.67 9.00
CA ALA A 84 -7.04 -8.29 10.12
C ALA A 84 -6.10 -7.12 9.77
N VAL A 85 -5.67 -7.05 8.51
CA VAL A 85 -4.73 -6.01 8.05
C VAL A 85 -5.14 -5.52 6.67
N LEU A 86 -5.14 -4.19 6.47
CA LEU A 86 -5.20 -3.56 5.16
C LEU A 86 -3.87 -2.88 4.84
N VAL A 87 -3.26 -3.22 3.70
CA VAL A 87 -2.19 -2.44 3.09
C VAL A 87 -2.76 -1.67 1.90
N ASN A 88 -2.93 -0.36 2.06
CA ASN A 88 -3.31 0.57 1.00
C ASN A 88 -2.09 0.86 0.13
N ASN A 89 -1.85 0.01 -0.87
CA ASN A 89 -0.68 0.11 -1.74
C ASN A 89 -1.04 0.54 -3.18
N ALA A 90 -2.24 0.28 -3.66
CA ALA A 90 -2.64 0.65 -5.02
C ALA A 90 -2.38 2.14 -5.30
N GLY A 91 -1.75 2.45 -6.44
CA GLY A 91 -1.43 3.81 -6.80
C GLY A 91 -0.88 3.95 -8.21
N VAL A 92 -1.06 5.14 -8.76
CA VAL A 92 -0.56 5.54 -10.09
C VAL A 92 0.14 6.89 -9.99
N THR A 93 1.07 7.17 -10.92
CA THR A 93 1.79 8.45 -10.95
C THR A 93 1.13 9.49 -11.86
N GLY A 94 0.27 9.06 -12.79
CA GLY A 94 -0.37 9.95 -13.77
C GLY A 94 0.57 10.43 -14.90
N GLY A 95 1.78 9.86 -15.00
CA GLY A 95 2.79 10.29 -15.97
C GLY A 95 3.62 11.49 -15.50
N VAL A 96 4.75 11.72 -16.19
CA VAL A 96 5.64 12.84 -15.94
C VAL A 96 5.04 14.11 -16.55
N SER A 97 4.87 15.16 -15.72
CA SER A 97 4.33 16.43 -16.18
C SER A 97 4.73 17.59 -15.27
N ARG A 98 4.96 18.77 -15.84
CA ARG A 98 4.94 20.02 -15.10
C ARG A 98 3.47 20.43 -14.85
N VAL A 99 3.25 21.26 -13.84
CA VAL A 99 1.87 21.71 -13.49
C VAL A 99 1.19 22.47 -14.63
N ASP A 100 1.94 23.27 -15.38
CA ASP A 100 1.44 24.05 -16.51
C ASP A 100 1.06 23.21 -17.76
N THR A 101 1.47 21.94 -17.81
CA THR A 101 1.15 20.99 -18.88
C THR A 101 0.33 19.79 -18.42
N LEU A 102 -0.02 19.77 -17.13
CA LEU A 102 -0.78 18.66 -16.54
C LEU A 102 -2.23 18.65 -17.05
N SER A 103 -2.66 17.53 -17.62
CA SER A 103 -4.05 17.37 -18.03
C SER A 103 -4.98 17.12 -16.82
N ALA A 104 -6.21 17.62 -16.93
CA ALA A 104 -7.24 17.38 -15.91
C ALA A 104 -7.52 15.87 -15.73
N SER A 105 -7.49 15.10 -16.82
CA SER A 105 -7.71 13.65 -16.77
C SER A 105 -6.61 12.90 -15.99
N ALA A 106 -5.34 13.26 -16.18
CA ALA A 106 -4.24 12.68 -15.42
C ALA A 106 -4.35 13.03 -13.92
N LEU A 107 -4.71 14.27 -13.60
CA LEU A 107 -4.95 14.70 -12.23
C LEU A 107 -6.11 13.92 -11.60
N GLN A 108 -7.25 13.82 -12.30
CA GLN A 108 -8.42 13.08 -11.84
C GLN A 108 -8.10 11.61 -11.58
N GLU A 109 -7.36 10.94 -12.49
CA GLU A 109 -6.98 9.53 -12.33
C GLU A 109 -6.08 9.32 -11.11
N VAL A 110 -5.09 10.20 -10.89
CA VAL A 110 -4.22 10.11 -9.70
C VAL A 110 -5.03 10.26 -8.42
N TYR A 111 -5.94 11.21 -8.34
CA TYR A 111 -6.75 11.40 -7.14
C TYR A 111 -7.80 10.31 -6.97
N ARG A 112 -8.42 9.84 -8.06
CA ARG A 112 -9.37 8.73 -8.05
C ARG A 112 -8.76 7.47 -7.43
N VAL A 113 -7.56 7.11 -7.85
CA VAL A 113 -6.88 5.89 -7.37
C VAL A 113 -6.19 6.12 -6.04
N ASN A 114 -5.30 7.13 -5.97
CA ASN A 114 -4.38 7.28 -4.83
C ASN A 114 -5.04 7.86 -3.58
N VAL A 115 -6.10 8.65 -3.75
CA VAL A 115 -6.77 9.34 -2.62
C VAL A 115 -8.14 8.74 -2.37
N ILE A 116 -9.06 8.86 -3.33
CA ILE A 116 -10.44 8.40 -3.13
C ILE A 116 -10.46 6.89 -2.88
N GLY A 117 -9.77 6.10 -3.70
CA GLY A 117 -9.68 4.66 -3.53
C GLY A 117 -9.09 4.24 -2.19
N ALA A 118 -8.03 4.94 -1.73
CA ALA A 118 -7.44 4.65 -0.42
C ALA A 118 -8.38 4.98 0.74
N PHE A 119 -9.13 6.08 0.67
CA PHE A 119 -10.17 6.41 1.67
C PHE A 119 -11.29 5.38 1.69
N LEU A 120 -11.79 4.98 0.52
CA LEU A 120 -12.85 3.97 0.42
C LEU A 120 -12.39 2.60 0.95
N ALA A 121 -11.17 2.18 0.62
CA ALA A 121 -10.62 0.94 1.16
C ALA A 121 -10.41 1.01 2.68
N ALA A 122 -9.94 2.14 3.20
CA ALA A 122 -9.82 2.35 4.64
C ALA A 122 -11.19 2.34 5.34
N ARG A 123 -12.22 2.98 4.75
CA ARG A 123 -13.61 2.94 5.25
C ARG A 123 -14.11 1.50 5.39
N GLU A 124 -13.93 0.69 4.36
CA GLU A 124 -14.36 -0.71 4.37
C GLU A 124 -13.57 -1.56 5.37
N ALA A 125 -12.28 -1.27 5.54
CA ALA A 125 -11.47 -1.92 6.55
C ALA A 125 -11.92 -1.56 7.97
N VAL A 126 -12.18 -0.28 8.24
CA VAL A 126 -12.69 0.16 9.56
C VAL A 126 -14.02 -0.52 9.88
N ARG A 127 -14.97 -0.56 8.93
CA ARG A 127 -16.27 -1.23 9.11
C ARG A 127 -16.15 -2.71 9.52
N ARG A 128 -15.08 -3.40 9.09
CA ARG A 128 -14.85 -4.83 9.35
C ARG A 128 -13.99 -5.08 10.58
N MET A 129 -13.04 -4.20 10.86
CA MET A 129 -12.06 -4.39 11.93
C MET A 129 -12.46 -3.73 13.25
N SER A 130 -13.25 -2.63 13.21
CA SER A 130 -13.59 -1.86 14.40
C SER A 130 -14.36 -2.68 15.42
N THR A 131 -13.92 -2.60 16.69
CA THR A 131 -14.64 -3.21 17.83
C THR A 131 -16.03 -2.62 18.03
N GLN A 132 -16.30 -1.39 17.55
CA GLN A 132 -17.64 -0.79 17.55
C GLN A 132 -18.58 -1.45 16.51
N HIS A 133 -18.03 -2.14 15.53
CA HIS A 133 -18.76 -2.88 14.51
C HIS A 133 -18.63 -4.41 14.66
N SER A 134 -18.33 -4.88 15.87
CA SER A 134 -18.12 -6.30 16.19
C SER A 134 -16.84 -6.92 15.55
N GLY A 135 -15.93 -6.10 15.07
CA GLY A 135 -14.60 -6.51 14.62
C GLY A 135 -13.66 -6.80 15.81
N GLN A 136 -12.47 -7.29 15.50
CA GLN A 136 -11.47 -7.66 16.51
C GLN A 136 -10.28 -6.70 16.58
N GLY A 137 -10.41 -5.52 16.01
CA GLY A 137 -9.28 -4.60 15.79
C GLY A 137 -8.43 -5.01 14.60
N GLY A 138 -7.27 -4.37 14.42
CA GLY A 138 -6.38 -4.67 13.33
C GLY A 138 -5.37 -3.57 13.02
N ALA A 139 -4.83 -3.59 11.80
CA ALA A 139 -3.89 -2.58 11.36
C ALA A 139 -4.16 -2.12 9.92
N ILE A 140 -4.02 -0.83 9.67
CA ILE A 140 -3.98 -0.24 8.33
C ILE A 140 -2.58 0.31 8.10
N VAL A 141 -1.93 -0.08 7.01
CA VAL A 141 -0.63 0.46 6.60
C VAL A 141 -0.78 1.08 5.22
N ASN A 142 -0.62 2.38 5.15
CA ASN A 142 -0.71 3.13 3.90
C ASN A 142 0.68 3.22 3.23
N ILE A 143 0.75 2.96 1.93
CA ILE A 143 1.96 3.23 1.14
C ILE A 143 1.88 4.66 0.61
N SER A 144 2.57 5.55 1.31
CA SER A 144 2.79 6.93 0.90
C SER A 144 3.99 7.03 -0.05
N SER A 145 4.80 8.06 0.06
CA SER A 145 6.04 8.25 -0.72
C SER A 145 6.90 9.35 -0.11
N GLY A 146 8.21 9.26 -0.25
CA GLY A 146 9.10 10.39 -0.03
C GLY A 146 8.74 11.63 -0.85
N ALA A 147 8.04 11.45 -1.97
CA ALA A 147 7.53 12.54 -2.79
C ALA A 147 6.60 13.49 -2.00
N SER A 148 5.86 13.00 -0.99
CA SER A 148 4.95 13.82 -0.17
C SER A 148 5.66 14.98 0.55
N VAL A 149 6.93 14.81 0.88
CA VAL A 149 7.77 15.83 1.54
C VAL A 149 8.78 16.48 0.60
N LEU A 150 9.20 15.80 -0.48
CA LEU A 150 10.15 16.32 -1.46
C LEU A 150 9.48 17.11 -2.59
N GLY A 151 8.15 16.96 -2.78
CA GLY A 151 7.34 17.69 -3.76
C GLY A 151 7.49 17.25 -5.21
N SER A 152 8.51 16.49 -5.58
CA SER A 152 8.80 16.00 -6.96
C SER A 152 8.67 17.08 -8.05
N PRO A 153 9.38 18.22 -7.95
CA PRO A 153 9.26 19.33 -8.89
C PRO A 153 9.61 18.90 -10.32
N ASN A 154 8.91 19.49 -11.31
CA ASN A 154 9.07 19.21 -12.75
C ASN A 154 8.83 17.77 -13.18
N ASN A 155 8.25 16.94 -12.31
CA ASN A 155 8.06 15.50 -12.55
C ASN A 155 6.65 15.06 -12.16
N TRP A 156 6.35 15.02 -10.87
CA TRP A 156 5.12 14.42 -10.32
C TRP A 156 4.53 15.22 -9.15
N VAL A 157 4.39 16.54 -9.28
CA VAL A 157 3.82 17.39 -8.20
C VAL A 157 2.41 16.93 -7.80
N HIS A 158 1.59 16.55 -8.78
CA HIS A 158 0.24 16.02 -8.55
C HIS A 158 0.23 14.68 -7.81
N TYR A 159 1.19 13.78 -8.11
CA TYR A 159 1.39 12.56 -7.36
C TYR A 159 1.88 12.86 -5.94
N ALA A 160 2.86 13.74 -5.78
CA ALA A 160 3.38 14.16 -4.48
C ALA A 160 2.25 14.70 -3.59
N ALA A 161 1.38 15.55 -4.15
CA ALA A 161 0.20 16.07 -3.46
C ALA A 161 -0.77 14.95 -3.04
N SER A 162 -1.02 13.96 -3.90
CA SER A 162 -1.84 12.80 -3.56
C SER A 162 -1.25 12.00 -2.39
N LYS A 163 0.08 11.87 -2.32
CA LYS A 163 0.76 11.18 -1.21
C LYS A 163 0.80 12.02 0.08
N GLY A 164 0.81 13.35 -0.03
CA GLY A 164 0.56 14.25 1.09
C GLY A 164 -0.84 14.08 1.69
N ALA A 165 -1.86 13.86 0.84
CA ALA A 165 -3.20 13.53 1.30
C ALA A 165 -3.23 12.21 2.10
N ILE A 166 -2.49 11.18 1.67
CA ILE A 166 -2.35 9.91 2.39
C ILE A 166 -1.66 10.09 3.76
N ASP A 167 -0.64 10.95 3.83
CA ASP A 167 0.02 11.26 5.10
C ASP A 167 -0.96 11.89 6.09
N THR A 168 -1.73 12.88 5.65
CA THR A 168 -2.74 13.54 6.49
C THR A 168 -3.86 12.58 6.88
N MET A 169 -4.35 11.74 5.94
CA MET A 169 -5.33 10.70 6.22
C MET A 169 -4.82 9.73 7.30
N THR A 170 -3.56 9.31 7.22
CA THR A 170 -2.95 8.41 8.21
C THR A 170 -2.98 9.02 9.61
N ILE A 171 -2.58 10.28 9.75
CA ILE A 171 -2.56 10.99 11.03
C ILE A 171 -3.98 11.17 11.60
N GLY A 172 -4.94 11.56 10.77
CA GLY A 172 -6.34 11.78 11.18
C GLY A 172 -7.01 10.46 11.58
N LEU A 173 -7.01 9.49 10.67
CA LEU A 173 -7.66 8.20 10.87
C LEU A 173 -7.08 7.44 12.08
N SER A 174 -5.77 7.52 12.31
CA SER A 174 -5.15 6.88 13.48
C SER A 174 -5.74 7.31 14.79
N LYS A 175 -6.18 8.58 14.90
CA LYS A 175 -6.80 9.14 16.10
C LYS A 175 -8.28 8.77 16.23
N GLU A 176 -8.97 8.69 15.08
CA GLU A 176 -10.39 8.33 15.05
C GLU A 176 -10.62 6.89 15.52
N VAL A 177 -9.78 5.94 15.06
CA VAL A 177 -10.04 4.50 15.25
C VAL A 177 -9.16 3.82 16.32
N ALA A 178 -8.29 4.58 17.00
CA ALA A 178 -7.39 4.00 18.02
C ALA A 178 -8.18 3.31 19.16
N ALA A 179 -9.23 3.96 19.66
CA ALA A 179 -10.09 3.40 20.71
C ALA A 179 -10.92 2.19 20.22
N GLU A 180 -10.95 1.96 18.91
CA GLU A 180 -11.66 0.86 18.27
C GLU A 180 -10.74 -0.35 17.97
N GLY A 181 -9.52 -0.31 18.51
CA GLY A 181 -8.54 -1.39 18.35
C GLY A 181 -7.82 -1.40 17.02
N ILE A 182 -7.87 -0.33 16.23
CA ILE A 182 -7.23 -0.24 14.91
C ILE A 182 -6.04 0.72 14.97
N ARG A 183 -4.85 0.24 14.54
CA ARG A 183 -3.66 1.08 14.35
C ARG A 183 -3.57 1.49 12.89
N VAL A 184 -3.20 2.73 12.63
CA VAL A 184 -3.05 3.26 11.26
C VAL A 184 -1.69 3.94 11.14
N ASN A 185 -0.85 3.46 10.22
CA ASN A 185 0.48 3.98 9.96
C ASN A 185 0.72 4.11 8.46
N ALA A 186 1.77 4.82 8.07
CA ALA A 186 2.22 4.86 6.68
C ALA A 186 3.72 4.57 6.59
N VAL A 187 4.12 3.98 5.46
CA VAL A 187 5.51 3.92 5.00
C VAL A 187 5.66 4.92 3.86
N ARG A 188 6.74 5.69 3.85
CA ARG A 188 7.17 6.61 2.78
C ARG A 188 8.39 6.03 2.08
N PRO A 189 8.24 5.20 1.03
CA PRO A 189 9.36 4.69 0.27
C PRO A 189 10.11 5.82 -0.45
N GLY A 190 11.42 5.69 -0.57
CA GLY A 190 12.26 6.54 -1.40
C GLY A 190 12.36 6.02 -2.84
N LEU A 191 13.59 6.01 -3.37
CA LEU A 191 13.92 5.43 -4.66
C LEU A 191 14.01 3.91 -4.52
N ILE A 192 12.97 3.20 -4.98
CA ILE A 192 12.87 1.74 -4.89
C ILE A 192 12.97 1.12 -6.28
N ASP A 193 13.69 -0.01 -6.38
CA ASP A 193 13.81 -0.78 -7.62
C ASP A 193 12.47 -1.47 -7.94
N THR A 194 11.73 -0.85 -8.83
CA THR A 194 10.40 -1.29 -9.28
C THR A 194 10.24 -1.02 -10.77
N GLU A 195 9.17 -1.53 -11.35
CA GLU A 195 8.80 -1.21 -12.74
C GLU A 195 8.66 0.30 -13.02
N LEU A 196 8.44 1.11 -11.99
CA LEU A 196 8.37 2.56 -12.12
C LEU A 196 9.68 3.18 -12.64
N GLN A 197 10.81 2.48 -12.44
CA GLN A 197 12.11 2.92 -12.92
C GLN A 197 12.40 2.43 -14.36
N ARG A 198 11.57 1.53 -14.93
CA ARG A 198 11.75 1.04 -16.30
C ARG A 198 11.68 2.18 -17.32
N GLY A 199 12.55 2.16 -18.30
CA GLY A 199 12.65 3.20 -19.33
C GLY A 199 13.57 4.37 -18.99
N ARG A 200 14.14 4.42 -17.77
CA ARG A 200 15.19 5.38 -17.41
C ARG A 200 16.55 4.89 -17.92
N SER A 201 17.39 5.82 -18.40
CA SER A 201 18.77 5.50 -18.76
C SER A 201 19.62 5.20 -17.50
N ALA A 202 20.71 4.49 -17.69
CA ALA A 202 21.68 4.23 -16.60
C ALA A 202 22.20 5.53 -15.97
N GLU A 203 22.42 6.57 -16.78
CA GLU A 203 22.85 7.89 -16.32
C GLU A 203 21.78 8.58 -15.44
N GLN A 204 20.50 8.51 -15.86
CA GLN A 204 19.37 9.03 -15.07
C GLN A 204 19.26 8.31 -13.73
N LEU A 205 19.37 6.98 -13.71
CA LEU A 205 19.34 6.18 -12.48
C LEU A 205 20.53 6.52 -11.58
N GLN A 206 21.74 6.63 -12.13
CA GLN A 206 22.93 7.00 -11.36
C GLN A 206 22.79 8.40 -10.72
N LYS A 207 22.24 9.36 -11.46
CA LYS A 207 21.94 10.71 -10.92
C LYS A 207 20.92 10.65 -9.79
N MET A 208 19.89 9.80 -9.89
CA MET A 208 18.92 9.63 -8.82
C MET A 208 19.53 8.93 -7.60
N ILE A 209 20.38 7.94 -7.80
CA ILE A 209 21.07 7.22 -6.74
C ILE A 209 22.07 8.13 -6.01
N SER A 210 22.77 9.02 -6.73
CA SER A 210 23.81 9.88 -6.15
C SER A 210 23.31 10.84 -5.05
N VAL A 211 22.00 11.11 -5.00
CA VAL A 211 21.41 11.94 -3.93
C VAL A 211 20.87 11.10 -2.76
N VAL A 212 20.87 9.76 -2.88
CA VAL A 212 20.47 8.85 -1.78
C VAL A 212 21.68 8.64 -0.85
N PRO A 213 21.63 9.03 0.43
CA PRO A 213 22.77 8.87 1.34
C PRO A 213 23.29 7.44 1.49
N LEU A 214 22.41 6.41 1.41
CA LEU A 214 22.82 5.00 1.39
C LEU A 214 23.47 4.56 0.07
N GLY A 215 23.56 5.42 -0.95
CA GLY A 215 24.26 5.18 -2.21
C GLY A 215 23.65 4.12 -3.11
N ARG A 216 22.40 3.72 -2.90
CA ARG A 216 21.69 2.70 -3.70
C ARG A 216 20.19 2.90 -3.70
N MET A 217 19.51 2.25 -4.62
CA MET A 217 18.06 2.05 -4.53
C MET A 217 17.75 1.10 -3.36
N GLY A 218 16.59 1.29 -2.73
CA GLY A 218 15.98 0.29 -1.86
C GLY A 218 15.35 -0.83 -2.67
N THR A 219 15.12 -1.99 -2.05
CA THR A 219 14.40 -3.11 -2.65
C THR A 219 12.94 -3.13 -2.22
N VAL A 220 12.09 -3.83 -2.95
CA VAL A 220 10.68 -4.00 -2.57
C VAL A 220 10.54 -4.83 -1.29
N GLU A 221 11.48 -5.73 -1.03
CA GLU A 221 11.55 -6.55 0.18
C GLU A 221 11.85 -5.70 1.41
N GLU A 222 12.74 -4.72 1.33
CA GLU A 222 13.05 -3.79 2.43
C GLU A 222 11.81 -2.98 2.83
N ILE A 223 10.99 -2.57 1.86
CA ILE A 223 9.72 -1.90 2.16
C ILE A 223 8.70 -2.88 2.75
N ALA A 224 8.62 -4.10 2.23
CA ALA A 224 7.72 -5.13 2.74
C ALA A 224 8.00 -5.49 4.20
N GLU A 225 9.26 -5.57 4.62
CA GLU A 225 9.63 -5.79 6.03
C GLU A 225 9.10 -4.67 6.94
N ALA A 226 9.25 -3.41 6.54
CA ALA A 226 8.73 -2.27 7.29
C ALA A 226 7.19 -2.30 7.39
N VAL A 227 6.50 -2.62 6.29
CA VAL A 227 5.04 -2.75 6.25
C VAL A 227 4.55 -3.85 7.17
N VAL A 228 5.14 -5.05 7.08
CA VAL A 228 4.75 -6.20 7.89
C VAL A 228 5.05 -5.96 9.37
N TRP A 229 6.16 -5.30 9.70
CA TRP A 229 6.45 -4.91 11.09
C TRP A 229 5.38 -3.97 11.63
N LEU A 230 5.02 -2.88 10.90
CA LEU A 230 3.97 -1.94 11.31
C LEU A 230 2.60 -2.63 11.48
N ALA A 231 2.29 -3.64 10.66
CA ALA A 231 1.07 -4.44 10.78
C ALA A 231 1.10 -5.40 11.98
N SER A 232 2.27 -5.82 12.43
CA SER A 232 2.45 -6.86 13.45
C SER A 232 2.20 -6.36 14.88
N PRO A 233 1.98 -7.28 15.85
CA PRO A 233 1.91 -6.93 17.28
C PRO A 233 3.20 -6.31 17.82
N ALA A 234 4.37 -6.51 17.18
CA ALA A 234 5.62 -5.89 17.57
C ALA A 234 5.57 -4.35 17.47
N ALA A 235 4.69 -3.80 16.62
CA ALA A 235 4.40 -2.38 16.53
C ALA A 235 3.14 -1.97 17.34
N GLY A 236 2.79 -2.70 18.39
CA GLY A 236 1.53 -2.54 19.15
C GLY A 236 1.30 -1.14 19.74
N TYR A 237 2.36 -0.36 20.00
CA TYR A 237 2.25 1.02 20.51
C TYR A 237 2.54 2.07 19.43
N VAL A 238 2.55 1.67 18.14
CA VAL A 238 2.82 2.56 17.00
C VAL A 238 1.54 2.79 16.22
N THR A 239 1.01 4.01 16.26
CA THR A 239 -0.12 4.47 15.44
C THR A 239 0.06 5.95 15.08
N GLY A 240 -0.37 6.37 13.89
CA GLY A 240 -0.15 7.72 13.35
C GLY A 240 1.28 7.97 12.86
N CYS A 241 2.12 6.94 12.79
CA CYS A 241 3.51 7.04 12.34
C CYS A 241 3.57 7.18 10.80
N LEU A 242 4.44 8.08 10.34
CA LEU A 242 4.84 8.23 8.94
C LEU A 242 6.31 7.78 8.85
N LEU A 243 6.52 6.50 8.58
CA LEU A 243 7.85 5.88 8.58
C LEU A 243 8.58 6.16 7.26
N ASP A 244 9.65 6.93 7.33
CA ASP A 244 10.53 7.19 6.18
C ASP A 244 11.44 5.98 5.91
N ALA A 245 11.24 5.34 4.75
CA ALA A 245 12.07 4.26 4.22
C ALA A 245 12.74 4.74 2.91
N ARG A 246 13.62 5.75 3.01
CA ARG A 246 14.10 6.55 1.88
C ARG A 246 15.61 6.50 1.67
N GLY A 247 16.34 5.72 2.44
CA GLY A 247 17.79 5.64 2.34
C GLY A 247 18.51 6.92 2.81
N GLY A 248 17.84 7.73 3.65
CA GLY A 248 18.38 8.98 4.21
C GLY A 248 17.96 10.27 3.48
N LEU A 249 17.13 10.19 2.41
CA LEU A 249 16.57 11.36 1.71
C LEU A 249 15.61 12.16 2.59
#